data_dfa397ee7b99008b4047c41a841f1b03
#
_entry.id   dfa397ee7b99008b4047c41a841f1b03
#
_cell.length_a   1.000
_cell.length_b   1.000
_cell.length_c   1.000
_cell.angle_alpha   90.00
_cell.angle_beta   90.00
_cell.angle_gamma   90.00
#
_symmetry.space_group_name_H-M   'P 1'
#
loop_
_entity.id
_entity.type
_entity.pdbx_description
1 polymer ?
#
loop_
_entity_poly.entity_id
_entity_poly.type
_entity_poly.pdbx_seq_one_letter_code
_entity_poly.pdbx_strand_id
1 'polypeptide(L)'
;GARSSLLLPFKNLGIIIVDEEHDASYKQDDGVVYHARDMAISRASIENIPIHLITSIPSIETFNNIQKKKFRHFKIIKRYNDFPLPKTKIVNLNIKKIKNNFIDLETIKLVKFFLDKNEQVLFFLNRRGYAPYLICKNCGYKQTCPNCSMYLTFHKNKNRAVCHHCSHEKKISRTCKDKKNCDFIMYGPGVEKIFEEVIKIFPSYKIEIFSSDHMKKKDQVTSLFNKIMNNKVDILIST
;
A
#
# COMPACT_ATOMS: atom_id res chain seq x y z
N GLY A 1 -18.39 14.03 -3.49
CA GLY A 1 -18.27 14.47 -2.09
C GLY A 1 -17.60 13.41 -1.20
N ALA A 2 -17.26 13.79 0.02
CA ALA A 2 -16.78 12.86 1.04
C ALA A 2 -17.94 11.99 1.57
N ARG A 3 -17.67 10.97 2.41
CA ARG A 3 -18.67 10.07 3.01
C ARG A 3 -19.88 10.79 3.59
N SER A 4 -19.67 11.91 4.26
CA SER A 4 -20.72 12.73 4.88
C SER A 4 -21.68 13.38 3.87
N SER A 5 -21.28 13.54 2.60
CA SER A 5 -22.18 14.10 1.57
C SER A 5 -23.41 13.24 1.33
N LEU A 6 -23.33 11.95 1.65
CA LEU A 6 -24.45 11.03 1.56
C LEU A 6 -25.62 11.42 2.48
N LEU A 7 -25.35 12.13 3.57
CA LEU A 7 -26.36 12.52 4.58
C LEU A 7 -26.96 13.91 4.31
N LEU A 8 -26.54 14.59 3.23
CA LEU A 8 -27.07 15.90 2.90
C LEU A 8 -28.55 15.81 2.44
N PRO A 9 -29.40 16.79 2.86
CA PRO A 9 -30.81 16.79 2.53
C PRO A 9 -31.05 17.40 1.14
N PHE A 10 -30.87 16.60 0.10
CA PHE A 10 -31.22 17.02 -1.27
C PHE A 10 -32.73 16.99 -1.45
N LYS A 11 -33.30 18.08 -2.00
CA LYS A 11 -34.73 18.16 -2.30
C LYS A 11 -35.18 17.27 -3.46
N ASN A 12 -34.31 17.16 -4.49
CA ASN A 12 -34.61 16.44 -5.73
C ASN A 12 -33.36 15.64 -6.15
N LEU A 13 -33.01 14.61 -5.38
CA LEU A 13 -31.92 13.71 -5.73
C LEU A 13 -32.37 12.77 -6.85
N GLY A 14 -31.69 12.78 -7.99
CA GLY A 14 -32.07 11.97 -9.15
C GLY A 14 -31.20 10.73 -9.37
N ILE A 15 -29.96 10.74 -8.87
CA ILE A 15 -29.01 9.63 -9.03
C ILE A 15 -27.93 9.71 -7.96
N ILE A 16 -27.42 8.55 -7.54
CA ILE A 16 -26.22 8.44 -6.71
C ILE A 16 -25.13 7.74 -7.53
N ILE A 17 -23.92 8.28 -7.52
CA ILE A 17 -22.74 7.67 -8.15
C ILE A 17 -21.69 7.46 -7.06
N VAL A 18 -21.25 6.21 -6.90
CA VAL A 18 -20.19 5.78 -5.98
C VAL A 18 -18.99 5.37 -6.83
N ASP A 19 -17.97 6.21 -6.87
CA ASP A 19 -16.74 5.95 -7.60
C ASP A 19 -15.77 5.16 -6.73
N GLU A 20 -15.02 4.21 -7.33
CA GLU A 20 -14.12 3.29 -6.64
C GLU A 20 -14.81 2.60 -5.43
N GLU A 21 -15.99 1.98 -5.68
CA GLU A 21 -16.86 1.43 -4.63
C GLU A 21 -16.19 0.43 -3.68
N HIS A 22 -15.05 -0.15 -4.12
CA HIS A 22 -14.25 -1.09 -3.33
C HIS A 22 -13.33 -0.42 -2.31
N ASP A 23 -13.17 0.91 -2.35
CA ASP A 23 -12.22 1.61 -1.50
C ASP A 23 -12.61 1.50 -0.02
N ALA A 24 -11.66 1.06 0.81
CA ALA A 24 -11.85 0.93 2.25
C ALA A 24 -12.19 2.24 2.96
N SER A 25 -11.90 3.40 2.34
CA SER A 25 -12.23 4.72 2.88
C SER A 25 -13.73 4.98 3.01
N TYR A 26 -14.59 4.20 2.33
CA TYR A 26 -16.04 4.26 2.52
C TYR A 26 -16.49 3.73 3.88
N LYS A 27 -15.68 2.96 4.58
CA LYS A 27 -15.96 2.52 5.94
C LYS A 27 -15.55 3.60 6.94
N GLN A 28 -16.47 3.95 7.82
CA GLN A 28 -16.21 4.80 8.97
C GLN A 28 -16.10 3.92 10.22
N ASP A 29 -14.94 3.99 10.88
CA ASP A 29 -14.68 3.21 12.09
C ASP A 29 -14.72 4.07 13.37
N ASP A 30 -14.71 5.41 13.25
CA ASP A 30 -14.76 6.34 14.37
C ASP A 30 -16.18 6.87 14.57
N GLY A 31 -16.63 6.92 15.83
CA GLY A 31 -17.99 7.37 16.19
C GLY A 31 -19.07 6.40 15.73
N VAL A 32 -20.00 6.86 14.90
CA VAL A 32 -21.02 5.99 14.31
C VAL A 32 -20.41 5.16 13.21
N VAL A 33 -20.34 3.86 13.42
CA VAL A 33 -19.78 2.91 12.45
C VAL A 33 -20.77 2.65 11.32
N TYR A 34 -20.40 2.98 10.09
CA TYR A 34 -21.19 2.67 8.89
C TYR A 34 -20.30 2.53 7.65
N HIS A 35 -20.85 1.88 6.62
CA HIS A 35 -20.22 1.79 5.31
C HIS A 35 -21.00 2.69 4.32
N ALA A 36 -20.37 3.77 3.85
CA ALA A 36 -21.07 4.78 3.05
C ALA A 36 -21.60 4.24 1.71
N ARG A 37 -20.91 3.29 1.05
CA ARG A 37 -21.42 2.59 -0.14
C ARG A 37 -22.76 1.90 0.15
N ASP A 38 -22.84 1.13 1.25
CA ASP A 38 -24.03 0.34 1.58
C ASP A 38 -25.18 1.25 2.01
N MET A 39 -24.87 2.34 2.72
CA MET A 39 -25.84 3.39 3.03
C MET A 39 -26.33 4.11 1.76
N ALA A 40 -25.45 4.32 0.76
CA ALA A 40 -25.85 4.89 -0.52
C ALA A 40 -26.84 3.99 -1.28
N ILE A 41 -26.61 2.68 -1.26
CA ILE A 41 -27.52 1.69 -1.85
C ILE A 41 -28.88 1.73 -1.12
N SER A 42 -28.87 1.75 0.20
CA SER A 42 -30.10 1.84 1.00
C SER A 42 -30.84 3.14 0.73
N ARG A 43 -30.16 4.28 0.69
CA ARG A 43 -30.76 5.57 0.36
C ARG A 43 -31.38 5.57 -1.03
N ALA A 44 -30.64 5.10 -2.05
CA ALA A 44 -31.16 5.01 -3.41
C ALA A 44 -32.44 4.15 -3.50
N SER A 45 -32.50 3.06 -2.73
CA SER A 45 -33.67 2.20 -2.64
C SER A 45 -34.87 2.91 -1.97
N ILE A 46 -34.63 3.64 -0.88
CA ILE A 46 -35.67 4.38 -0.16
C ILE A 46 -36.24 5.53 -1.01
N GLU A 47 -35.34 6.27 -1.69
CA GLU A 47 -35.75 7.41 -2.54
C GLU A 47 -36.18 6.97 -3.95
N ASN A 48 -36.14 5.65 -4.23
CA ASN A 48 -36.50 5.04 -5.53
C ASN A 48 -35.76 5.68 -6.71
N ILE A 49 -34.46 5.90 -6.55
CA ILE A 49 -33.58 6.50 -7.56
C ILE A 49 -32.47 5.52 -7.98
N PRO A 50 -31.92 5.64 -9.18
CA PRO A 50 -30.80 4.81 -9.62
C PRO A 50 -29.52 5.09 -8.81
N ILE A 51 -28.72 4.03 -8.63
CA ILE A 51 -27.37 4.12 -8.10
C ILE A 51 -26.40 3.41 -9.03
N HIS A 52 -25.26 4.05 -9.31
CA HIS A 52 -24.15 3.46 -10.06
C HIS A 52 -22.95 3.24 -9.14
N LEU A 53 -22.53 1.99 -9.03
CA LEU A 53 -21.29 1.61 -8.37
C LEU A 53 -20.23 1.45 -9.46
N ILE A 54 -19.22 2.31 -9.45
CA ILE A 54 -18.16 2.32 -10.47
C ILE A 54 -16.88 1.81 -9.85
N THR A 55 -16.17 0.92 -10.53
CA THR A 55 -14.91 0.37 -10.06
C THR A 55 -14.16 -0.37 -11.15
N SER A 56 -12.84 -0.40 -11.05
CA SER A 56 -11.98 -1.27 -11.87
C SER A 56 -12.02 -2.72 -11.38
N ILE A 57 -12.17 -2.92 -10.06
CA ILE A 57 -12.24 -4.23 -9.41
C ILE A 57 -13.37 -4.16 -8.37
N PRO A 58 -14.48 -4.85 -8.55
CA PRO A 58 -15.59 -4.80 -7.59
C PRO A 58 -15.18 -5.39 -6.24
N SER A 59 -15.73 -4.85 -5.17
CA SER A 59 -15.67 -5.47 -3.84
C SER A 59 -16.29 -6.86 -3.85
N ILE A 60 -15.92 -7.70 -2.89
CA ILE A 60 -16.44 -9.07 -2.79
C ILE A 60 -17.97 -9.06 -2.64
N GLU A 61 -18.51 -8.12 -1.87
CA GLU A 61 -19.95 -7.95 -1.65
C GLU A 61 -20.66 -7.57 -2.96
N THR A 62 -20.14 -6.59 -3.68
CA THR A 62 -20.68 -6.17 -4.98
C THR A 62 -20.61 -7.30 -5.99
N PHE A 63 -19.47 -7.99 -6.09
CA PHE A 63 -19.32 -9.15 -6.97
C PHE A 63 -20.32 -10.26 -6.64
N ASN A 64 -20.51 -10.59 -5.36
CA ASN A 64 -21.50 -11.58 -4.94
C ASN A 64 -22.95 -11.17 -5.29
N ASN A 65 -23.28 -9.87 -5.17
CA ASN A 65 -24.59 -9.35 -5.56
C ASN A 65 -24.82 -9.39 -7.06
N ILE A 66 -23.77 -9.19 -7.87
CA ILE A 66 -23.80 -9.39 -9.33
C ILE A 66 -24.08 -10.88 -9.64
N GLN A 67 -23.34 -11.82 -9.02
CA GLN A 67 -23.52 -13.26 -9.22
C GLN A 67 -24.95 -13.72 -8.84
N LYS A 68 -25.51 -13.15 -7.78
CA LYS A 68 -26.89 -13.40 -7.35
C LYS A 68 -27.95 -12.65 -8.18
N LYS A 69 -27.55 -11.95 -9.26
CA LYS A 69 -28.43 -11.16 -10.14
C LYS A 69 -29.23 -10.04 -9.39
N LYS A 70 -28.75 -9.62 -8.22
CA LYS A 70 -29.33 -8.48 -7.49
C LYS A 70 -28.93 -7.14 -8.11
N PHE A 71 -27.73 -7.06 -8.72
CA PHE A 71 -27.24 -5.89 -9.41
C PHE A 71 -27.07 -6.20 -10.91
N ARG A 72 -27.39 -5.21 -11.75
CA ARG A 72 -27.03 -5.24 -13.17
C ARG A 72 -25.54 -4.95 -13.30
N HIS A 73 -24.86 -5.65 -14.18
CA HIS A 73 -23.43 -5.48 -14.43
C HIS A 73 -23.19 -5.01 -15.85
N PHE A 74 -22.51 -3.87 -15.96
CA PHE A 74 -22.02 -3.33 -17.22
C PHE A 74 -20.50 -3.34 -17.21
N LYS A 75 -19.88 -3.95 -18.19
CA LYS A 75 -18.43 -4.06 -18.30
C LYS A 75 -17.92 -3.17 -19.43
N ILE A 76 -17.10 -2.19 -19.08
CA ILE A 76 -16.36 -1.36 -20.05
C ILE A 76 -15.04 -2.07 -20.35
N ILE A 77 -14.93 -2.69 -21.52
CA ILE A 77 -13.77 -3.53 -21.89
C ILE A 77 -12.68 -2.70 -22.55
N LYS A 78 -13.05 -1.67 -23.31
CA LYS A 78 -12.07 -0.80 -23.99
C LYS A 78 -11.40 0.15 -23.00
N ARG A 79 -10.08 0.16 -23.02
CA ARG A 79 -9.29 1.15 -22.29
C ARG A 79 -9.23 2.45 -23.06
N TYR A 80 -9.06 3.55 -22.34
CA TYR A 80 -8.81 4.86 -22.95
C TYR A 80 -7.59 4.75 -23.89
N ASN A 81 -7.73 5.25 -25.12
CA ASN A 81 -6.73 5.17 -26.20
C ASN A 81 -6.23 3.77 -26.55
N ASP A 82 -7.00 2.70 -26.26
CA ASP A 82 -6.65 1.31 -26.54
C ASP A 82 -5.26 0.85 -26.05
N PHE A 83 -4.74 1.50 -25.00
CA PHE A 83 -3.45 1.14 -24.40
C PHE A 83 -3.45 -0.32 -23.92
N PRO A 84 -2.45 -1.13 -24.31
CA PRO A 84 -2.33 -2.51 -23.86
C PRO A 84 -2.08 -2.58 -22.34
N LEU A 85 -2.47 -3.72 -21.75
CA LEU A 85 -2.09 -4.02 -20.37
C LEU A 85 -0.57 -4.20 -20.27
N PRO A 86 0.07 -3.79 -19.17
CA PRO A 86 1.48 -4.04 -18.95
C PRO A 86 1.74 -5.55 -18.91
N LYS A 87 2.88 -5.98 -19.45
CA LYS A 87 3.32 -7.38 -19.34
C LYS A 87 3.62 -7.70 -17.87
N THR A 88 2.93 -8.67 -17.32
CA THR A 88 3.09 -9.09 -15.93
C THR A 88 3.87 -10.39 -15.85
N LYS A 89 4.85 -10.47 -14.96
CA LYS A 89 5.62 -11.67 -14.65
C LYS A 89 5.58 -11.94 -13.16
N ILE A 90 5.20 -13.16 -12.78
CA ILE A 90 5.18 -13.60 -11.38
C ILE A 90 6.47 -14.37 -11.10
N VAL A 91 7.21 -13.95 -10.08
CA VAL A 91 8.42 -14.61 -9.60
C VAL A 91 8.11 -15.34 -8.30
N ASN A 92 8.32 -16.65 -8.29
CA ASN A 92 8.10 -17.47 -7.09
C ASN A 92 9.37 -17.50 -6.22
N LEU A 93 9.37 -16.73 -5.14
CA LEU A 93 10.51 -16.63 -4.21
C LEU A 93 10.73 -17.88 -3.36
N ASN A 94 9.77 -18.79 -3.28
CA ASN A 94 9.91 -20.03 -2.50
C ASN A 94 10.82 -21.07 -3.18
N ILE A 95 10.96 -20.99 -4.50
CA ILE A 95 11.75 -21.97 -5.28
C ILE A 95 13.24 -21.68 -5.20
N LYS A 96 13.63 -20.43 -5.05
CA LYS A 96 15.03 -20.00 -4.97
C LYS A 96 15.28 -19.35 -3.60
N LYS A 97 15.75 -20.14 -2.64
CA LYS A 97 16.21 -19.59 -1.34
C LYS A 97 17.41 -18.66 -1.58
N ILE A 98 17.12 -17.37 -1.65
CA ILE A 98 18.18 -16.35 -1.69
C ILE A 98 18.65 -16.19 -0.25
N LYS A 99 19.86 -16.69 0.04
CA LYS A 99 20.50 -16.47 1.34
C LYS A 99 20.72 -14.96 1.53
N ASN A 100 19.99 -14.37 2.47
CA ASN A 100 20.14 -12.98 2.96
C ASN A 100 19.72 -11.83 2.03
N ASN A 101 19.16 -12.05 0.85
CA ASN A 101 18.68 -10.99 -0.04
C ASN A 101 17.15 -11.09 -0.22
N PHE A 102 16.49 -9.97 -0.49
CA PHE A 102 15.05 -9.89 -0.74
C PHE A 102 14.71 -9.78 -2.22
N ILE A 103 15.69 -9.38 -3.04
CA ILE A 103 15.54 -9.26 -4.49
C ILE A 103 16.15 -10.52 -5.13
N ASP A 104 15.35 -11.22 -5.92
CA ASP A 104 15.80 -12.43 -6.61
C ASP A 104 16.65 -12.12 -7.85
N LEU A 105 17.44 -13.11 -8.30
CA LEU A 105 18.35 -12.96 -9.42
C LEU A 105 17.64 -12.67 -10.75
N GLU A 106 16.41 -13.13 -10.91
CA GLU A 106 15.65 -12.90 -12.14
C GLU A 106 15.16 -11.46 -12.20
N THR A 107 14.69 -10.93 -11.07
CA THR A 107 14.36 -9.50 -10.93
C THR A 107 15.60 -8.63 -11.17
N ILE A 108 16.76 -8.98 -10.62
CA ILE A 108 18.00 -8.25 -10.85
C ILE A 108 18.36 -8.19 -12.34
N LYS A 109 18.26 -9.32 -13.06
CA LYS A 109 18.51 -9.38 -14.51
C LYS A 109 17.53 -8.51 -15.30
N LEU A 110 16.25 -8.53 -14.93
CA LEU A 110 15.23 -7.70 -15.57
C LEU A 110 15.49 -6.22 -15.34
N VAL A 111 15.76 -5.82 -14.10
CA VAL A 111 16.12 -4.44 -13.76
C VAL A 111 17.31 -3.97 -14.57
N LYS A 112 18.39 -4.76 -14.62
CA LYS A 112 19.57 -4.41 -15.41
C LYS A 112 19.24 -4.24 -16.89
N PHE A 113 18.45 -5.13 -17.47
CA PHE A 113 18.04 -5.06 -18.88
C PHE A 113 17.32 -3.74 -19.22
N PHE A 114 16.46 -3.22 -18.32
CA PHE A 114 15.77 -1.94 -18.55
C PHE A 114 16.70 -0.74 -18.30
N LEU A 115 17.56 -0.80 -17.28
CA LEU A 115 18.56 0.23 -17.02
C LEU A 115 19.58 0.38 -18.17
N ASP A 116 20.01 -0.73 -18.77
CA ASP A 116 20.92 -0.74 -19.93
C ASP A 116 20.26 -0.08 -21.18
N LYS A 117 18.94 0.03 -21.20
CA LYS A 117 18.17 0.77 -22.21
C LYS A 117 17.90 2.23 -21.85
N ASN A 118 18.47 2.73 -20.77
CA ASN A 118 18.18 4.05 -20.20
C ASN A 118 16.71 4.23 -19.78
N GLU A 119 16.02 3.13 -19.43
CA GLU A 119 14.67 3.17 -18.89
C GLU A 119 14.70 3.24 -17.37
N GLN A 120 13.75 3.94 -16.76
CA GLN A 120 13.63 4.09 -15.32
C GLN A 120 12.94 2.87 -14.71
N VAL A 121 13.33 2.48 -13.49
CA VAL A 121 12.79 1.35 -12.76
C VAL A 121 12.14 1.80 -11.45
N LEU A 122 10.93 1.30 -11.17
CA LEU A 122 10.23 1.52 -9.90
C LEU A 122 10.16 0.22 -9.10
N PHE A 123 10.74 0.24 -7.89
CA PHE A 123 10.45 -0.76 -6.86
C PHE A 123 9.30 -0.25 -5.98
N PHE A 124 8.14 -0.86 -6.09
CA PHE A 124 6.99 -0.52 -5.26
C PHE A 124 6.78 -1.55 -4.15
N LEU A 125 6.79 -1.07 -2.91
CA LEU A 125 6.57 -1.91 -1.73
C LEU A 125 5.49 -1.29 -0.86
N ASN A 126 4.39 -1.98 -0.63
CA ASN A 126 3.38 -1.53 0.32
C ASN A 126 3.81 -1.81 1.78
N ARG A 127 5.07 -1.43 2.13
CA ARG A 127 5.65 -1.65 3.47
C ARG A 127 6.63 -0.55 3.84
N ARG A 128 6.22 0.31 4.76
CA ARG A 128 7.03 1.42 5.29
C ARG A 128 8.15 0.94 6.21
N GLY A 129 9.15 1.80 6.42
CA GLY A 129 10.25 1.61 7.35
C GLY A 129 11.29 0.60 6.91
N TYR A 130 12.18 0.22 7.86
CA TYR A 130 13.28 -0.72 7.61
C TYR A 130 12.84 -2.18 7.68
N ALA A 131 12.08 -2.54 8.72
CA ALA A 131 11.53 -3.87 8.88
C ALA A 131 10.11 -3.80 9.44
N PRO A 132 9.13 -4.43 8.76
CA PRO A 132 7.72 -4.37 9.16
C PRO A 132 7.42 -5.11 10.46
N TYR A 133 8.31 -6.00 10.91
CA TYR A 133 8.11 -6.76 12.13
C TYR A 133 9.38 -6.86 12.97
N LEU A 134 9.21 -6.70 14.29
CA LEU A 134 10.18 -7.11 15.29
C LEU A 134 9.70 -8.43 15.88
N ILE A 135 10.42 -9.52 15.57
CA ILE A 135 10.06 -10.88 15.96
C ILE A 135 11.12 -11.41 16.92
N CYS A 136 10.68 -11.99 18.04
CA CYS A 136 11.57 -12.70 18.94
C CYS A 136 12.03 -14.02 18.30
N LYS A 137 13.34 -14.26 18.24
CA LYS A 137 13.92 -15.50 17.72
C LYS A 137 13.48 -16.73 18.51
N ASN A 138 13.32 -16.55 19.84
CA ASN A 138 13.11 -17.67 20.76
C ASN A 138 11.66 -18.13 20.83
N CYS A 139 10.69 -17.21 20.75
CA CYS A 139 9.27 -17.53 20.95
C CYS A 139 8.35 -17.05 19.80
N GLY A 140 8.89 -16.40 18.77
CA GLY A 140 8.08 -15.88 17.66
C GLY A 140 7.21 -14.67 18.01
N TYR A 141 7.28 -14.14 19.24
CA TYR A 141 6.51 -12.99 19.67
C TYR A 141 6.79 -11.78 18.77
N LYS A 142 5.73 -11.19 18.23
CA LYS A 142 5.79 -9.96 17.45
C LYS A 142 5.44 -8.78 18.33
N GLN A 143 6.24 -7.72 18.31
CA GLN A 143 5.92 -6.53 19.09
C GLN A 143 4.68 -5.82 18.53
N THR A 144 3.68 -5.65 19.39
CA THR A 144 2.44 -4.94 19.11
C THR A 144 2.44 -3.54 19.72
N CYS A 145 1.64 -2.67 19.15
CA CYS A 145 1.38 -1.35 19.70
C CYS A 145 0.49 -1.46 20.96
N PRO A 146 0.82 -0.78 22.06
CA PRO A 146 -0.03 -0.79 23.26
C PRO A 146 -1.38 -0.09 23.07
N ASN A 147 -1.47 0.86 22.12
CA ASN A 147 -2.64 1.71 21.94
C ASN A 147 -3.68 1.11 20.97
N CYS A 148 -3.24 0.34 19.95
CA CYS A 148 -4.15 -0.14 18.91
C CYS A 148 -3.88 -1.59 18.46
N SER A 149 -3.03 -2.32 19.16
CA SER A 149 -2.69 -3.73 18.91
C SER A 149 -2.09 -4.05 17.53
N MET A 150 -1.86 -3.07 16.67
CA MET A 150 -1.16 -3.24 15.39
C MET A 150 0.31 -3.57 15.61
N TYR A 151 0.93 -4.24 14.66
CA TYR A 151 2.37 -4.54 14.75
C TYR A 151 3.20 -3.27 14.60
N LEU A 152 4.26 -3.19 15.41
CA LEU A 152 5.21 -2.09 15.35
C LEU A 152 6.24 -2.32 14.25
N THR A 153 6.48 -1.28 13.45
CA THR A 153 7.49 -1.26 12.40
C THR A 153 8.77 -0.63 12.92
N PHE A 154 9.91 -1.24 12.64
CA PHE A 154 11.20 -0.68 13.01
C PHE A 154 11.71 0.33 11.99
N HIS A 155 12.11 1.52 12.47
CA HIS A 155 12.78 2.56 11.70
C HIS A 155 14.24 2.68 12.13
N LYS A 156 15.16 2.28 11.26
CA LYS A 156 16.60 2.24 11.55
C LYS A 156 17.15 3.64 11.85
N ASN A 157 16.77 4.64 11.04
CA ASN A 157 17.23 6.02 11.18
C ASN A 157 16.84 6.67 12.51
N LYS A 158 15.68 6.30 13.05
CA LYS A 158 15.19 6.78 14.35
C LYS A 158 15.58 5.88 15.51
N ASN A 159 16.04 4.66 15.24
CA ASN A 159 16.27 3.59 16.23
C ASN A 159 15.05 3.35 17.14
N ARG A 160 13.85 3.40 16.56
CA ARG A 160 12.57 3.29 17.26
C ARG A 160 11.62 2.34 16.53
N ALA A 161 10.71 1.77 17.30
CA ALA A 161 9.56 1.05 16.81
C ALA A 161 8.35 2.00 16.74
N VAL A 162 7.73 2.12 15.56
CA VAL A 162 6.65 3.06 15.26
C VAL A 162 5.41 2.31 14.84
N CYS A 163 4.26 2.71 15.35
CA CYS A 163 2.96 2.27 14.87
C CYS A 163 2.48 3.19 13.74
N HIS A 164 2.32 2.66 12.54
CA HIS A 164 1.83 3.45 11.41
C HIS A 164 0.30 3.68 11.41
N HIS A 165 -0.41 3.09 12.38
CA HIS A 165 -1.85 3.33 12.54
C HIS A 165 -2.14 4.50 13.47
N CYS A 166 -1.55 4.51 14.68
CA CYS A 166 -1.81 5.55 15.69
C CYS A 166 -0.60 6.44 16.00
N SER A 167 0.47 6.33 15.22
CA SER A 167 1.72 7.10 15.35
C SER A 167 2.46 6.94 16.70
N HIS A 168 2.07 5.95 17.52
CA HIS A 168 2.77 5.66 18.76
C HIS A 168 4.21 5.21 18.48
N GLU A 169 5.17 5.86 19.17
CA GLU A 169 6.59 5.52 19.06
C GLU A 169 7.13 5.01 20.40
N LYS A 170 7.93 3.95 20.37
CA LYS A 170 8.64 3.47 21.55
C LYS A 170 10.06 3.01 21.21
N LYS A 171 10.94 3.04 22.20
CA LYS A 171 12.25 2.37 22.11
C LYS A 171 12.06 0.87 21.96
N ILE A 172 12.98 0.21 21.29
CA ILE A 172 12.93 -1.25 21.12
C ILE A 172 13.08 -1.91 22.49
N SER A 173 12.08 -2.69 22.88
CA SER A 173 12.18 -3.52 24.06
C SER A 173 12.92 -4.82 23.72
N ARG A 174 13.86 -5.22 24.58
CA ARG A 174 14.52 -6.53 24.50
C ARG A 174 13.82 -7.61 25.33
N THR A 175 12.59 -7.33 25.79
CA THR A 175 11.82 -8.27 26.63
C THR A 175 10.55 -8.69 25.93
N CYS A 176 10.28 -9.99 25.90
CA CYS A 176 8.97 -10.53 25.56
C CYS A 176 8.04 -10.51 26.78
N LYS A 177 6.73 -10.68 26.58
CA LYS A 177 5.76 -10.79 27.67
C LYS A 177 6.15 -11.86 28.71
N ASP A 178 6.78 -12.94 28.26
CA ASP A 178 6.98 -14.14 29.06
C ASP A 178 8.45 -14.46 29.39
N LYS A 179 9.45 -13.72 28.88
CA LYS A 179 10.87 -14.05 29.09
C LYS A 179 11.76 -12.82 29.19
N LYS A 180 12.65 -12.84 30.18
CA LYS A 180 13.80 -11.94 30.26
C LYS A 180 14.85 -12.39 29.25
N ASN A 181 15.51 -11.47 28.55
CA ASN A 181 16.53 -11.70 27.52
C ASN A 181 16.00 -12.33 26.21
N CYS A 182 15.25 -11.57 25.47
CA CYS A 182 14.75 -11.92 24.15
C CYS A 182 15.60 -11.27 23.05
N ASP A 183 15.99 -12.07 22.08
CA ASP A 183 16.68 -11.62 20.89
C ASP A 183 15.64 -11.29 19.80
N PHE A 184 15.44 -10.01 19.55
CA PHE A 184 14.54 -9.58 18.48
C PHE A 184 15.28 -9.43 17.16
N ILE A 185 14.75 -10.06 16.12
CA ILE A 185 15.18 -9.88 14.75
C ILE A 185 14.23 -8.95 14.00
N MET A 186 14.80 -8.16 13.14
CA MET A 186 14.09 -7.32 12.17
C MET A 186 13.71 -8.20 10.97
N TYR A 187 12.45 -8.59 10.89
CA TYR A 187 11.96 -9.52 9.88
C TYR A 187 11.18 -8.83 8.77
N GLY A 188 11.49 -9.23 7.53
CA GLY A 188 10.89 -8.74 6.31
C GLY A 188 11.58 -7.50 5.72
N PRO A 189 11.39 -7.24 4.43
CA PRO A 189 11.89 -6.06 3.76
C PRO A 189 10.94 -4.89 3.93
N GLY A 190 11.43 -3.78 4.48
CA GLY A 190 10.82 -2.47 4.33
C GLY A 190 11.53 -1.67 3.24
N VAL A 191 11.00 -0.52 2.89
CA VAL A 191 11.54 0.33 1.82
C VAL A 191 13.01 0.71 2.05
N GLU A 192 13.39 1.02 3.28
CA GLU A 192 14.78 1.39 3.63
C GLU A 192 15.76 0.21 3.43
N LYS A 193 15.31 -1.01 3.76
CA LYS A 193 16.14 -2.20 3.62
C LYS A 193 16.32 -2.61 2.16
N ILE A 194 15.27 -2.47 1.35
CA ILE A 194 15.38 -2.67 -0.10
C ILE A 194 16.28 -1.60 -0.72
N PHE A 195 16.23 -0.36 -0.25
CA PHE A 195 17.14 0.70 -0.71
C PHE A 195 18.60 0.35 -0.45
N GLU A 196 18.94 -0.12 0.76
CA GLU A 196 20.30 -0.56 1.07
C GLU A 196 20.77 -1.73 0.17
N GLU A 197 19.85 -2.63 -0.17
CA GLU A 197 20.13 -3.77 -1.05
C GLU A 197 20.32 -3.33 -2.51
N VAL A 198 19.43 -2.46 -3.01
CA VAL A 198 19.48 -1.94 -4.39
C VAL A 198 20.76 -1.13 -4.62
N ILE A 199 21.19 -0.29 -3.67
CA ILE A 199 22.47 0.45 -3.77
C ILE A 199 23.66 -0.52 -3.90
N LYS A 200 23.67 -1.61 -3.16
CA LYS A 200 24.76 -2.60 -3.23
C LYS A 200 24.79 -3.34 -4.57
N ILE A 201 23.61 -3.62 -5.15
CA ILE A 201 23.47 -4.34 -6.40
C ILE A 201 23.75 -3.43 -7.61
N PHE A 202 23.32 -2.16 -7.53
CA PHE A 202 23.37 -1.18 -8.62
C PHE A 202 24.11 0.11 -8.21
N PRO A 203 25.41 0.06 -7.81
CA PRO A 203 26.12 1.20 -7.24
C PRO A 203 26.36 2.36 -8.21
N SER A 204 26.31 2.11 -9.52
CA SER A 204 26.56 3.12 -10.57
C SER A 204 25.31 3.91 -10.96
N TYR A 205 24.13 3.55 -10.45
CA TYR A 205 22.86 4.16 -10.84
C TYR A 205 22.37 5.15 -9.77
N LYS A 206 21.60 6.14 -10.21
CA LYS A 206 21.01 7.16 -9.34
C LYS A 206 19.71 6.62 -8.73
N ILE A 207 19.74 6.34 -7.43
CA ILE A 207 18.67 5.70 -6.69
C ILE A 207 18.07 6.70 -5.71
N GLU A 208 16.75 6.85 -5.72
CA GLU A 208 16.01 7.72 -4.80
C GLU A 208 14.89 6.95 -4.08
N ILE A 209 14.55 7.41 -2.87
CA ILE A 209 13.40 6.88 -2.11
C ILE A 209 12.25 7.89 -2.14
N PHE A 210 11.05 7.38 -2.44
CA PHE A 210 9.81 8.12 -2.28
C PHE A 210 8.92 7.46 -1.24
N SER A 211 8.93 8.00 -0.02
CA SER A 211 8.04 7.56 1.06
C SER A 211 7.68 8.74 1.97
N SER A 212 6.53 8.66 2.63
CA SER A 212 6.08 9.70 3.57
C SER A 212 7.03 9.95 4.74
N ASP A 213 7.87 8.96 5.08
CA ASP A 213 8.87 9.09 6.15
C ASP A 213 10.08 9.93 5.73
N HIS A 214 10.39 9.96 4.43
CA HIS A 214 11.52 10.69 3.84
C HIS A 214 11.09 12.05 3.25
N MET A 215 9.85 12.16 2.75
CA MET A 215 9.31 13.33 2.08
C MET A 215 8.31 14.06 2.96
N LYS A 216 8.82 14.89 3.89
CA LYS A 216 7.98 15.64 4.84
C LYS A 216 7.52 17.00 4.32
N LYS A 217 8.26 17.57 3.37
CA LYS A 217 7.99 18.91 2.81
C LYS A 217 7.52 18.79 1.36
N LYS A 218 6.55 19.63 0.99
CA LYS A 218 6.00 19.67 -0.36
C LYS A 218 7.07 19.96 -1.42
N ASP A 219 8.03 20.82 -1.10
CA ASP A 219 9.14 21.17 -2.00
C ASP A 219 10.05 19.98 -2.33
N GLN A 220 10.26 19.06 -1.36
CA GLN A 220 11.03 17.84 -1.57
C GLN A 220 10.34 16.90 -2.57
N VAL A 221 9.01 16.79 -2.48
CA VAL A 221 8.19 16.01 -3.41
C VAL A 221 8.29 16.60 -4.82
N THR A 222 8.07 17.91 -4.96
CA THR A 222 8.16 18.61 -6.26
C THR A 222 9.56 18.48 -6.86
N SER A 223 10.61 18.64 -6.06
CA SER A 223 12.00 18.45 -6.49
C SER A 223 12.27 17.05 -7.02
N LEU A 224 11.80 16.02 -6.30
CA LEU A 224 11.95 14.63 -6.74
C LEU A 224 11.19 14.36 -8.05
N PHE A 225 9.95 14.84 -8.19
CA PHE A 225 9.20 14.72 -9.44
C PHE A 225 9.95 15.36 -10.61
N ASN A 226 10.52 16.55 -10.43
CA ASN A 226 11.33 17.21 -11.45
C ASN A 226 12.58 16.39 -11.81
N LYS A 227 13.23 15.74 -10.85
CA LYS A 227 14.36 14.82 -11.12
C LYS A 227 13.92 13.62 -11.96
N ILE A 228 12.76 13.01 -11.62
CA ILE A 228 12.21 11.85 -12.35
C ILE A 228 11.87 12.24 -13.78
N MET A 229 11.14 13.35 -13.98
CA MET A 229 10.73 13.82 -15.29
C MET A 229 11.92 14.20 -16.21
N ASN A 230 13.04 14.64 -15.61
CA ASN A 230 14.26 14.98 -16.34
C ASN A 230 15.27 13.82 -16.43
N ASN A 231 14.86 12.58 -16.21
CA ASN A 231 15.71 11.38 -16.26
C ASN A 231 16.96 11.47 -15.37
N LYS A 232 16.85 12.16 -14.23
CA LYS A 232 17.94 12.27 -13.22
C LYS A 232 17.86 11.20 -12.12
N VAL A 233 16.91 10.29 -12.21
CA VAL A 233 16.71 9.15 -11.31
C VAL A 233 16.58 7.92 -12.17
N ASP A 234 17.42 6.91 -11.94
CA ASP A 234 17.39 5.66 -12.69
C ASP A 234 16.51 4.62 -11.99
N ILE A 235 16.58 4.59 -10.66
CA ILE A 235 15.79 3.66 -9.83
C ILE A 235 15.06 4.46 -8.76
N LEU A 236 13.73 4.32 -8.72
CA LEU A 236 12.89 4.86 -7.66
C LEU A 236 12.40 3.72 -6.76
N ILE A 237 12.48 3.89 -5.45
CA ILE A 237 11.93 2.96 -4.47
C ILE A 237 10.82 3.67 -3.71
N SER A 238 9.60 3.14 -3.76
CA SER A 238 8.40 3.80 -3.24
C SER A 238 7.54 2.89 -2.36
N THR A 239 6.75 3.55 -1.50
CA THR A 239 5.68 2.91 -0.70
C THR A 239 4.33 3.50 -1.03
#